data_3d6e42f85dcf54a1dbf298dff0bdd497
#
_entry.id   3d6e42f85dcf54a1dbf298dff0bdd497
#
_cell.length_a   1.000
_cell.length_b   1.000
_cell.length_c   1.000
_cell.angle_alpha   90.00
_cell.angle_beta   90.00
_cell.angle_gamma   90.00
#
_symmetry.space_group_name_H-M   'P 1'
#
loop_
_entity.id
_entity.type
_entity.pdbx_description
1 polymer ?
#
loop_
_entity_poly.entity_id
_entity_poly.type
_entity_poly.pdbx_seq_one_letter_code
_entity_poly.pdbx_strand_id
1 'polypeptide(L)'
;MRDDDPGLPIKFGPCSNGEYVPAPLSAVEREAMRRARADCERNARRLGLSRGAFLRSICGAATTLLALQETVQDAGKAALGGGWSLPAESGLEPDAARSVLAGTEFVFDVQGHHLEYDLMRRRAGEPFFGSVFPQVSCGLDDPRACFSREVFLEDFFLRSDTSLVTLSALPIAPKGSPLSAAIMDDTRHTAELATGWKSVLLHAQVLPNYGSLAANLEEMERNARRYPIKAWKVFTHFPDAFGSPGRAWRLDDADPRLPRVGHAFIQQARRLGIKTICAHKGFGGGSRYASPEDVPRAAKEFPDVNFVVYHSGYERTGPREGAYTAANAHLGINRLITAMRRHRVRPNQNVYAELGSTWWTVMRDPTQAAHVLGKLLRYVGEDNVLWGTDCIFYGSPQDQIQAFRAFHISPELQERYGYPALTPWRKRKILGLNAARVYGVQPKRHRARFTRRELEEIRGSLTFKHETYGPRNAREVRELREHHGGWPG
;
A
#
# COMPACT_ATOMS: atom_id res chain seq x y z
N MET A 1 -0.52 27.14 -26.30
CA MET A 1 -0.40 25.76 -25.83
C MET A 1 -0.58 25.78 -24.32
N ARG A 2 -1.68 25.27 -23.76
CA ARG A 2 -1.77 25.05 -22.33
C ARG A 2 -0.75 23.97 -22.02
N ASP A 3 0.29 24.32 -21.28
CA ASP A 3 1.25 23.38 -20.72
C ASP A 3 0.42 22.36 -19.91
N ASP A 4 0.50 21.09 -20.28
CA ASP A 4 -0.34 20.07 -19.67
C ASP A 4 0.14 19.88 -18.22
N ASP A 5 -0.54 20.53 -17.27
CA ASP A 5 -0.18 20.52 -15.85
C ASP A 5 -0.31 19.08 -15.34
N PRO A 6 0.81 18.37 -15.04
CA PRO A 6 0.78 17.01 -14.59
C PRO A 6 0.25 16.86 -13.15
N GLY A 7 -0.09 17.94 -12.46
CA GLY A 7 -0.41 17.94 -11.03
C GLY A 7 0.83 17.97 -10.13
N LEU A 8 0.62 18.05 -8.82
CA LEU A 8 1.73 18.00 -7.86
C LEU A 8 2.33 16.60 -7.79
N PRO A 9 3.68 16.46 -7.83
CA PRO A 9 4.35 15.16 -7.84
C PRO A 9 4.19 14.37 -6.55
N ILE A 10 3.98 15.03 -5.40
CA ILE A 10 3.49 14.39 -4.18
C ILE A 10 1.99 14.63 -4.11
N LYS A 11 1.22 13.56 -4.16
CA LYS A 11 -0.24 13.62 -4.28
C LYS A 11 -0.89 13.78 -2.91
N PHE A 12 -1.58 14.89 -2.69
CA PHE A 12 -2.33 15.17 -1.46
C PHE A 12 -3.83 14.98 -1.60
N GLY A 13 -4.31 14.74 -2.81
CA GLY A 13 -5.73 14.56 -3.09
C GLY A 13 -6.33 13.42 -2.25
N PRO A 14 -7.58 13.56 -1.78
CA PRO A 14 -8.27 12.46 -1.15
C PRO A 14 -8.42 11.31 -2.16
N CYS A 15 -8.06 10.11 -1.74
CA CYS A 15 -8.22 8.90 -2.54
C CYS A 15 -8.29 7.68 -1.63
N SER A 16 -9.02 6.66 -2.04
CA SER A 16 -9.08 5.37 -1.38
C SER A 16 -9.04 4.23 -2.40
N ASN A 17 -8.82 3.03 -1.92
CA ASN A 17 -8.95 1.80 -2.71
C ASN A 17 -10.40 1.28 -2.77
N GLY A 18 -11.39 2.04 -2.26
CA GLY A 18 -12.81 1.67 -2.16
C GLY A 18 -13.21 1.09 -0.80
N GLU A 19 -12.26 0.67 0.02
CA GLU A 19 -12.53 0.04 1.32
C GLU A 19 -12.84 1.05 2.44
N TYR A 20 -12.48 2.30 2.26
CA TYR A 20 -12.75 3.37 3.22
C TYR A 20 -13.15 4.67 2.51
N VAL A 21 -13.85 5.54 3.23
CA VAL A 21 -14.15 6.88 2.75
C VAL A 21 -12.93 7.78 2.98
N PRO A 22 -12.32 8.34 1.92
CA PRO A 22 -11.18 9.23 2.11
C PRO A 22 -11.61 10.52 2.81
N ALA A 23 -10.77 11.04 3.72
CA ALA A 23 -11.07 12.33 4.34
C ALA A 23 -10.96 13.45 3.31
N PRO A 24 -11.84 14.44 3.39
CA PRO A 24 -11.66 15.67 2.63
C PRO A 24 -10.37 16.37 3.06
N LEU A 25 -9.81 17.16 2.16
CA LEU A 25 -8.64 17.97 2.46
C LEU A 25 -8.90 18.89 3.66
N SER A 26 -7.99 18.88 4.61
CA SER A 26 -7.96 19.86 5.71
C SER A 26 -7.58 21.26 5.19
N ALA A 27 -7.78 22.28 6.01
CA ALA A 27 -7.33 23.65 5.68
C ALA A 27 -5.81 23.70 5.46
N VAL A 28 -5.05 22.96 6.28
CA VAL A 28 -3.57 22.87 6.17
C VAL A 28 -3.16 22.22 4.85
N GLU A 29 -3.79 21.11 4.47
CA GLU A 29 -3.49 20.44 3.20
C GLU A 29 -3.84 21.31 1.99
N ARG A 30 -4.98 22.03 2.00
CA ARG A 30 -5.33 22.97 0.93
C ARG A 30 -4.29 24.10 0.82
N GLU A 31 -3.86 24.67 1.94
CA GLU A 31 -2.84 25.70 1.96
C GLU A 31 -1.49 25.16 1.48
N ALA A 32 -1.08 23.97 1.91
CA ALA A 32 0.14 23.32 1.44
C ALA A 32 0.14 23.13 -0.09
N MET A 33 -0.98 22.66 -0.66
CA MET A 33 -1.13 22.50 -2.12
C MET A 33 -1.04 23.86 -2.84
N ARG A 34 -1.64 24.92 -2.28
CA ARG A 34 -1.59 26.27 -2.84
C ARG A 34 -0.16 26.80 -2.86
N ARG A 35 0.57 26.67 -1.73
CA ARG A 35 1.99 27.05 -1.61
C ARG A 35 2.85 26.26 -2.57
N ALA A 36 2.73 24.93 -2.56
CA ALA A 36 3.49 24.05 -3.44
C ALA A 36 3.36 24.45 -4.92
N ARG A 37 2.13 24.73 -5.38
CA ARG A 37 1.92 25.19 -6.76
C ARG A 37 2.60 26.52 -7.06
N ALA A 38 2.51 27.49 -6.16
CA ALA A 38 3.15 28.80 -6.31
C ALA A 38 4.68 28.68 -6.30
N ASP A 39 5.21 27.84 -5.43
CA ASP A 39 6.65 27.61 -5.29
C ASP A 39 7.21 26.86 -6.49
N CYS A 40 6.52 25.82 -6.99
CA CYS A 40 6.89 25.11 -8.20
C CYS A 40 6.92 26.07 -9.41
N GLU A 41 5.95 26.97 -9.53
CA GLU A 41 5.94 27.95 -10.63
C GLU A 41 7.11 28.94 -10.52
N ARG A 42 7.43 29.44 -9.33
CA ARG A 42 8.60 30.31 -9.11
C ARG A 42 9.91 29.60 -9.43
N ASN A 43 10.06 28.37 -8.96
CA ASN A 43 11.27 27.57 -9.15
C ASN A 43 11.45 27.17 -10.62
N ALA A 44 10.36 26.81 -11.32
CA ALA A 44 10.37 26.54 -12.76
C ALA A 44 10.93 27.75 -13.54
N ARG A 45 10.44 28.97 -13.27
CA ARG A 45 10.94 30.20 -13.91
C ARG A 45 12.42 30.46 -13.63
N ARG A 46 12.87 30.24 -12.38
CA ARG A 46 14.29 30.41 -12.00
C ARG A 46 15.21 29.46 -12.74
N LEU A 47 14.74 28.26 -13.02
CA LEU A 47 15.51 27.25 -13.76
C LEU A 47 15.31 27.30 -15.28
N GLY A 48 14.50 28.23 -15.79
CA GLY A 48 14.20 28.31 -17.23
C GLY A 48 13.42 27.11 -17.78
N LEU A 49 12.66 26.42 -16.90
CA LEU A 49 11.88 25.24 -17.25
C LEU A 49 10.40 25.61 -17.44
N SER A 50 9.70 24.85 -18.28
CA SER A 50 8.24 24.88 -18.26
C SER A 50 7.73 24.35 -16.92
N ARG A 51 6.55 24.81 -16.50
CA ARG A 51 5.92 24.32 -15.25
C ARG A 51 5.74 22.80 -15.27
N GLY A 52 5.28 22.23 -16.37
CA GLY A 52 5.08 20.80 -16.53
C GLY A 52 6.40 20.02 -16.41
N ALA A 53 7.48 20.52 -17.04
CA ALA A 53 8.81 19.90 -16.89
C ALA A 53 9.31 19.95 -15.46
N PHE A 54 9.12 21.08 -14.76
CA PHE A 54 9.51 21.20 -13.36
C PHE A 54 8.72 20.25 -12.44
N LEU A 55 7.40 20.17 -12.61
CA LEU A 55 6.55 19.28 -11.82
C LEU A 55 6.88 17.79 -12.03
N ARG A 56 7.44 17.41 -13.17
CA ARG A 56 7.94 16.05 -13.42
C ARG A 56 9.36 15.81 -12.88
N SER A 57 10.04 16.85 -12.44
CA SER A 57 11.41 16.75 -11.92
C SER A 57 11.47 16.38 -10.43
N ILE A 58 12.63 15.93 -9.99
CA ILE A 58 12.89 15.65 -8.57
C ILE A 58 12.83 16.93 -7.72
N CYS A 59 13.18 18.08 -8.29
CA CYS A 59 13.05 19.39 -7.62
C CYS A 59 11.59 19.76 -7.39
N GLY A 60 10.67 19.38 -8.29
CA GLY A 60 9.24 19.54 -8.12
C GLY A 60 8.71 18.75 -6.91
N ALA A 61 9.17 17.50 -6.76
CA ALA A 61 8.81 16.67 -5.61
C ALA A 61 9.38 17.26 -4.30
N ALA A 62 10.64 17.70 -4.31
CA ALA A 62 11.26 18.36 -3.17
C ALA A 62 10.51 19.65 -2.78
N THR A 63 10.20 20.52 -3.74
CA THR A 63 9.42 21.74 -3.52
C THR A 63 8.06 21.45 -2.89
N THR A 64 7.40 20.37 -3.34
CA THR A 64 6.09 19.99 -2.82
C THR A 64 6.16 19.53 -1.35
N LEU A 65 7.18 18.74 -0.98
CA LEU A 65 7.40 18.32 0.41
C LEU A 65 7.85 19.47 1.32
N LEU A 66 8.70 20.36 0.82
CA LEU A 66 9.11 21.57 1.56
C LEU A 66 7.90 22.45 1.88
N ALA A 67 7.04 22.72 0.89
CA ALA A 67 5.82 23.50 1.11
C ALA A 67 4.86 22.84 2.11
N LEU A 68 4.75 21.51 2.11
CA LEU A 68 3.97 20.79 3.11
C LEU A 68 4.58 20.93 4.49
N GLN A 69 5.90 20.74 4.63
CA GLN A 69 6.62 20.86 5.90
C GLN A 69 6.44 22.26 6.50
N GLU A 70 6.68 23.31 5.71
CA GLU A 70 6.52 24.70 6.14
C GLU A 70 5.08 25.01 6.57
N THR A 71 4.09 24.58 5.78
CA THR A 71 2.68 24.82 6.08
C THR A 71 2.24 24.16 7.37
N VAL A 72 2.71 22.95 7.63
CA VAL A 72 2.39 22.23 8.88
C VAL A 72 3.05 22.90 10.09
N GLN A 73 4.27 23.42 9.93
CA GLN A 73 4.96 24.19 10.96
C GLN A 73 4.23 25.49 11.26
N ASP A 74 3.88 26.28 10.23
CA ASP A 74 3.15 27.55 10.36
C ASP A 74 1.76 27.38 11.00
N ALA A 75 1.12 26.24 10.87
CA ALA A 75 -0.18 25.97 11.47
C ALA A 75 -0.13 25.87 13.01
N GLY A 76 0.95 26.30 13.64
CA GLY A 76 1.09 26.39 15.09
C GLY A 76 1.21 25.04 15.80
N LYS A 77 1.48 23.99 15.08
CA LYS A 77 1.74 22.65 15.64
C LYS A 77 3.21 22.61 16.08
N ALA A 78 3.54 23.36 17.11
CA ALA A 78 4.90 23.53 17.64
C ALA A 78 5.61 22.22 18.03
N ALA A 79 4.86 21.12 18.23
CA ALA A 79 5.41 19.80 18.49
C ALA A 79 4.89 18.82 17.43
N LEU A 80 5.49 18.84 16.25
CA LEU A 80 5.22 17.82 15.24
C LEU A 80 5.86 16.51 15.68
N GLY A 81 5.07 15.42 15.63
CA GLY A 81 5.58 14.09 15.94
C GLY A 81 6.59 13.56 14.91
N GLY A 82 6.64 14.18 13.72
CA GLY A 82 7.55 13.88 12.63
C GLY A 82 7.54 14.97 11.56
N GLY A 83 8.19 14.71 10.43
CA GLY A 83 8.26 15.66 9.33
C GLY A 83 9.08 15.13 8.16
N TRP A 84 9.25 15.99 7.15
CA TRP A 84 10.09 15.72 5.98
C TRP A 84 11.34 16.59 6.07
N SER A 85 12.50 15.93 6.07
CA SER A 85 13.81 16.61 6.13
C SER A 85 14.40 16.65 4.73
N LEU A 86 14.48 17.86 4.17
CA LEU A 86 15.16 18.14 2.91
C LEU A 86 16.01 19.41 3.08
N PRO A 87 17.19 19.50 2.42
CA PRO A 87 17.92 20.75 2.27
C PRO A 87 17.02 21.81 1.60
N ALA A 88 17.07 23.05 2.06
CA ALA A 88 16.22 24.13 1.52
C ALA A 88 16.44 24.36 0.01
N GLU A 89 17.66 24.15 -0.47
CA GLU A 89 18.06 24.27 -1.87
C GLU A 89 17.50 23.14 -2.76
N SER A 90 16.93 22.06 -2.19
CA SER A 90 16.41 20.92 -2.94
C SER A 90 15.29 21.30 -3.94
N GLY A 91 14.64 22.45 -3.74
CA GLY A 91 13.67 22.99 -4.68
C GLY A 91 14.29 23.54 -5.97
N LEU A 92 15.61 23.76 -6.01
CA LEU A 92 16.33 24.36 -7.14
C LEU A 92 17.54 23.52 -7.58
N GLU A 93 18.16 22.80 -6.64
CA GLU A 93 19.37 22.03 -6.88
C GLU A 93 19.05 20.54 -6.98
N PRO A 94 19.11 19.93 -8.19
CA PRO A 94 18.76 18.53 -8.40
C PRO A 94 19.57 17.56 -7.55
N ASP A 95 20.86 17.86 -7.29
CA ASP A 95 21.71 16.96 -6.49
C ASP A 95 21.33 17.00 -5.00
N ALA A 96 20.95 18.15 -4.48
CA ALA A 96 20.40 18.28 -3.13
C ALA A 96 19.07 17.49 -3.01
N ALA A 97 18.18 17.62 -3.99
CA ALA A 97 16.94 16.83 -4.02
C ALA A 97 17.22 15.33 -4.12
N ARG A 98 18.14 14.90 -4.97
CA ARG A 98 18.54 13.49 -5.14
C ARG A 98 19.13 12.89 -3.88
N SER A 99 19.88 13.66 -3.10
CA SER A 99 20.50 13.18 -1.86
C SER A 99 19.49 12.59 -0.86
N VAL A 100 18.23 13.06 -0.91
CA VAL A 100 17.15 12.64 -0.02
C VAL A 100 16.10 11.78 -0.75
N LEU A 101 15.63 12.25 -1.91
CA LEU A 101 14.47 11.66 -2.60
C LEU A 101 14.82 10.52 -3.56
N ALA A 102 16.07 10.44 -4.00
CA ALA A 102 16.55 9.34 -4.82
C ALA A 102 17.32 8.33 -3.94
N GLY A 103 16.96 7.06 -3.98
CA GLY A 103 17.62 5.99 -3.24
C GLY A 103 18.25 4.95 -4.17
N THR A 104 19.26 4.21 -3.72
CA THR A 104 19.85 3.05 -4.42
C THR A 104 19.40 1.73 -3.81
N GLU A 105 18.56 1.81 -2.81
CA GLU A 105 18.02 0.65 -2.12
C GLU A 105 17.11 -0.17 -3.02
N PHE A 106 17.01 -1.43 -2.68
CA PHE A 106 16.05 -2.34 -3.27
C PHE A 106 14.65 -2.02 -2.71
N VAL A 107 13.74 -1.59 -3.58
CA VAL A 107 12.33 -1.33 -3.22
C VAL A 107 11.50 -2.54 -3.62
N PHE A 108 10.90 -3.18 -2.62
CA PHE A 108 10.02 -4.33 -2.80
C PHE A 108 8.64 -4.01 -2.24
N ASP A 109 7.70 -3.78 -3.13
CA ASP A 109 6.30 -3.54 -2.79
C ASP A 109 5.55 -4.88 -2.65
N VAL A 110 5.07 -5.20 -1.44
CA VAL A 110 4.39 -6.48 -1.19
C VAL A 110 2.90 -6.44 -1.45
N GLN A 111 2.36 -5.29 -1.91
CA GLN A 111 0.93 -5.14 -2.21
C GLN A 111 0.70 -4.22 -3.40
N GLY A 112 0.68 -4.81 -4.59
CA GLY A 112 0.27 -4.17 -5.82
C GLY A 112 -0.91 -4.88 -6.47
N HIS A 113 -1.68 -4.17 -7.26
CA HIS A 113 -2.88 -4.66 -7.95
C HIS A 113 -2.96 -4.10 -9.36
N HIS A 114 -3.57 -4.87 -10.25
CA HIS A 114 -4.19 -4.38 -11.48
C HIS A 114 -5.49 -5.14 -11.71
N LEU A 115 -6.27 -4.72 -12.69
CA LEU A 115 -7.50 -5.40 -13.05
C LEU A 115 -7.43 -5.79 -14.52
N GLU A 116 -7.75 -7.05 -14.83
CA GLU A 116 -7.78 -7.51 -16.21
C GLU A 116 -8.84 -6.75 -17.02
N TYR A 117 -8.36 -5.98 -18.00
CA TYR A 117 -9.18 -5.02 -18.72
C TYR A 117 -10.34 -5.68 -19.48
N ASP A 118 -10.12 -6.83 -20.09
CA ASP A 118 -11.16 -7.57 -20.82
C ASP A 118 -12.28 -8.06 -19.91
N LEU A 119 -11.95 -8.45 -18.69
CA LEU A 119 -12.94 -8.82 -17.69
C LEU A 119 -13.73 -7.59 -17.22
N MET A 120 -13.12 -6.41 -17.19
CA MET A 120 -13.79 -5.15 -16.91
C MET A 120 -14.75 -4.69 -18.02
N ARG A 121 -14.55 -5.12 -19.26
CA ARG A 121 -15.42 -4.76 -20.41
C ARG A 121 -16.61 -5.69 -20.58
N ARG A 122 -16.48 -6.97 -20.20
CA ARG A 122 -17.36 -8.06 -20.69
C ARG A 122 -18.78 -8.06 -20.18
N ARG A 123 -19.16 -7.24 -19.16
CA ARG A 123 -20.46 -7.46 -18.51
C ARG A 123 -21.22 -6.17 -18.22
N ALA A 124 -21.94 -5.71 -19.26
CA ALA A 124 -23.04 -4.78 -19.03
C ALA A 124 -24.10 -5.49 -18.15
N GLY A 125 -24.35 -4.99 -16.94
CA GLY A 125 -25.37 -5.49 -16.01
C GLY A 125 -24.91 -6.43 -14.89
N GLU A 126 -23.65 -6.90 -14.88
CA GLU A 126 -23.10 -7.56 -13.70
C GLU A 126 -22.23 -6.61 -12.88
N PRO A 127 -22.28 -6.67 -11.53
CA PRO A 127 -21.46 -5.81 -10.69
C PRO A 127 -19.99 -6.14 -10.93
N PHE A 128 -19.26 -5.20 -11.52
CA PHE A 128 -17.86 -5.36 -11.81
C PHE A 128 -17.04 -4.19 -11.28
N PHE A 129 -15.94 -4.49 -10.62
CA PHE A 129 -15.08 -3.54 -9.90
C PHE A 129 -14.63 -2.34 -10.75
N GLY A 130 -14.37 -2.54 -12.05
CA GLY A 130 -13.88 -1.50 -12.95
C GLY A 130 -14.95 -0.61 -13.59
N SER A 131 -16.24 -0.99 -13.54
CA SER A 131 -17.29 -0.20 -14.21
C SER A 131 -17.68 1.06 -13.45
N VAL A 132 -17.11 1.32 -12.27
CA VAL A 132 -17.59 2.29 -11.29
C VAL A 132 -16.63 3.45 -11.06
N PHE A 133 -15.55 3.55 -11.80
CA PHE A 133 -14.60 4.67 -11.68
C PHE A 133 -14.76 5.70 -12.82
N PRO A 134 -15.94 6.36 -12.96
CA PRO A 134 -16.21 7.21 -14.12
C PRO A 134 -15.39 8.50 -14.18
N GLN A 135 -14.65 8.81 -13.11
CA GLN A 135 -13.93 10.09 -12.98
C GLN A 135 -12.41 9.92 -12.87
N VAL A 136 -11.91 8.74 -13.13
CA VAL A 136 -10.47 8.46 -13.11
C VAL A 136 -9.84 8.98 -14.40
N SER A 137 -8.72 9.67 -14.28
CA SER A 137 -7.95 10.14 -15.43
C SER A 137 -6.49 9.79 -15.27
N CYS A 138 -6.04 8.78 -15.99
CA CYS A 138 -4.63 8.48 -16.18
C CYS A 138 -4.11 9.00 -17.53
N GLY A 139 -4.88 9.85 -18.22
CA GLY A 139 -4.57 10.32 -19.55
C GLY A 139 -5.12 9.44 -20.68
N LEU A 140 -5.86 8.38 -20.35
CA LEU A 140 -6.54 7.49 -21.31
C LEU A 140 -8.04 7.82 -21.35
N ASP A 141 -8.65 7.64 -22.52
CA ASP A 141 -10.06 7.96 -22.76
C ASP A 141 -11.01 7.07 -21.94
N ASP A 142 -10.65 5.79 -21.77
CA ASP A 142 -11.41 4.86 -20.94
C ASP A 142 -10.86 4.81 -19.52
N PRO A 143 -11.60 5.29 -18.51
CA PRO A 143 -11.17 5.27 -17.11
C PRO A 143 -10.77 3.89 -16.59
N ARG A 144 -11.35 2.81 -17.14
CA ARG A 144 -11.03 1.43 -16.75
C ARG A 144 -9.61 1.04 -17.15
N ALA A 145 -9.10 1.61 -18.26
CA ALA A 145 -7.73 1.39 -18.71
C ALA A 145 -6.69 1.82 -17.67
N CYS A 146 -7.04 2.75 -16.78
CA CYS A 146 -6.15 3.18 -15.68
C CYS A 146 -5.84 2.06 -14.67
N PHE A 147 -6.61 0.99 -14.66
CA PHE A 147 -6.39 -0.18 -13.81
C PHE A 147 -5.78 -1.36 -14.57
N SER A 148 -5.47 -1.18 -15.87
CA SER A 148 -4.96 -2.25 -16.71
C SER A 148 -3.54 -2.69 -16.32
N ARG A 149 -3.14 -3.84 -16.85
CA ARG A 149 -1.79 -4.40 -16.75
C ARG A 149 -0.74 -3.42 -17.29
N GLU A 150 -1.03 -2.76 -18.41
CA GLU A 150 -0.11 -1.83 -19.07
C GLU A 150 0.19 -0.64 -18.18
N VAL A 151 -0.84 -0.01 -17.61
CA VAL A 151 -0.69 1.11 -16.67
C VAL A 151 0.01 0.65 -15.39
N PHE A 152 -0.30 -0.55 -14.88
CA PHE A 152 0.42 -1.14 -13.75
C PHE A 152 1.92 -1.28 -14.03
N LEU A 153 2.31 -1.82 -15.17
CA LEU A 153 3.72 -1.98 -15.53
C LEU A 153 4.43 -0.63 -15.67
N GLU A 154 3.78 0.35 -16.28
CA GLU A 154 4.31 1.70 -16.41
C GLU A 154 4.47 2.38 -15.06
N ASP A 155 3.42 2.36 -14.22
CA ASP A 155 3.42 3.03 -12.91
C ASP A 155 4.44 2.45 -11.94
N PHE A 156 4.61 1.12 -11.93
CA PHE A 156 5.54 0.47 -11.01
C PHE A 156 6.99 0.49 -11.50
N PHE A 157 7.24 0.26 -12.80
CA PHE A 157 8.60 0.03 -13.27
C PHE A 157 9.21 1.17 -14.08
N LEU A 158 8.40 2.04 -14.66
CA LEU A 158 8.91 3.21 -15.37
C LEU A 158 8.75 4.50 -14.55
N ARG A 159 7.62 4.68 -13.88
CA ARG A 159 7.32 5.89 -13.11
C ARG A 159 7.78 5.84 -11.65
N SER A 160 8.16 4.67 -11.14
CA SER A 160 8.62 4.54 -9.75
C SER A 160 9.97 3.84 -9.62
N ASP A 161 10.53 3.87 -8.42
CA ASP A 161 11.78 3.20 -8.06
C ASP A 161 11.55 1.75 -7.60
N THR A 162 10.36 1.20 -7.81
CA THR A 162 10.02 -0.17 -7.43
C THR A 162 10.84 -1.17 -8.24
N SER A 163 11.57 -2.04 -7.55
CA SER A 163 12.39 -3.08 -8.14
C SER A 163 11.67 -4.41 -8.26
N LEU A 164 10.75 -4.68 -7.33
CA LEU A 164 9.96 -5.90 -7.26
C LEU A 164 8.60 -5.57 -6.66
N VAL A 165 7.54 -6.12 -7.23
CA VAL A 165 6.20 -5.98 -6.69
C VAL A 165 5.53 -7.35 -6.56
N THR A 166 4.69 -7.49 -5.56
CA THR A 166 3.81 -8.66 -5.46
C THR A 166 2.42 -8.28 -5.94
N LEU A 167 1.90 -9.00 -6.92
CA LEU A 167 0.48 -8.97 -7.26
C LEU A 167 -0.30 -9.69 -6.18
N SER A 168 -1.17 -8.98 -5.51
CA SER A 168 -1.99 -9.47 -4.42
C SER A 168 -3.45 -9.58 -4.83
N ALA A 169 -4.08 -10.73 -4.56
CA ALA A 169 -5.47 -10.98 -4.94
C ALA A 169 -6.45 -10.00 -4.27
N LEU A 170 -7.59 -9.79 -4.93
CA LEU A 170 -8.67 -8.92 -4.49
C LEU A 170 -9.79 -9.71 -3.79
N PRO A 171 -10.65 -9.05 -2.96
CA PRO A 171 -11.75 -9.69 -2.23
C PRO A 171 -12.95 -9.96 -3.16
N ILE A 172 -12.75 -10.67 -4.23
CA ILE A 172 -13.77 -11.00 -5.24
C ILE A 172 -13.89 -12.50 -5.33
N ALA A 173 -15.11 -13.02 -5.48
CA ALA A 173 -15.34 -14.46 -5.66
C ALA A 173 -14.51 -15.02 -6.83
N PRO A 174 -13.96 -16.23 -6.73
CA PRO A 174 -13.01 -16.78 -7.72
C PRO A 174 -13.52 -16.74 -9.16
N LYS A 175 -14.82 -17.02 -9.34
CA LYS A 175 -15.47 -16.95 -10.66
C LYS A 175 -15.61 -15.47 -11.06
N GLY A 176 -14.78 -15.02 -11.97
CA GLY A 176 -14.79 -13.66 -12.50
C GLY A 176 -13.82 -12.71 -11.78
N SER A 177 -12.93 -13.22 -10.93
CA SER A 177 -11.86 -12.40 -10.35
C SER A 177 -10.97 -11.80 -11.45
N PRO A 178 -10.84 -10.47 -11.50
CA PRO A 178 -10.00 -9.79 -12.49
C PRO A 178 -8.49 -9.90 -12.18
N LEU A 179 -8.14 -10.58 -11.10
CA LEU A 179 -6.76 -10.81 -10.69
C LEU A 179 -6.62 -12.23 -10.11
N SER A 180 -6.95 -13.25 -10.93
CA SER A 180 -6.74 -14.66 -10.61
C SER A 180 -5.26 -15.03 -10.64
N ALA A 181 -4.88 -16.19 -10.08
CA ALA A 181 -3.50 -16.69 -10.13
C ALA A 181 -2.99 -16.84 -11.59
N ALA A 182 -3.85 -17.19 -12.53
CA ALA A 182 -3.52 -17.27 -13.96
C ALA A 182 -3.18 -15.88 -14.54
N ILE A 183 -4.01 -14.87 -14.25
CA ILE A 183 -3.79 -13.50 -14.71
C ILE A 183 -2.50 -12.91 -14.08
N MET A 184 -2.28 -13.19 -12.80
CA MET A 184 -1.04 -12.77 -12.13
C MET A 184 0.21 -13.38 -12.78
N ASP A 185 0.15 -14.68 -13.14
CA ASP A 185 1.28 -15.36 -13.76
C ASP A 185 1.54 -14.89 -15.19
N ASP A 186 0.49 -14.61 -15.95
CA ASP A 186 0.59 -13.98 -17.26
C ASP A 186 1.20 -12.58 -17.17
N THR A 187 0.78 -11.79 -16.19
CA THR A 187 1.36 -10.47 -15.91
C THR A 187 2.84 -10.59 -15.50
N ARG A 188 3.19 -11.59 -14.69
CA ARG A 188 4.59 -11.86 -14.33
C ARG A 188 5.45 -12.12 -15.58
N HIS A 189 4.99 -12.94 -16.50
CA HIS A 189 5.70 -13.20 -17.77
C HIS A 189 5.83 -11.93 -18.61
N THR A 190 4.73 -11.17 -18.77
CA THR A 190 4.75 -9.89 -19.49
C THR A 190 5.74 -8.90 -18.87
N ALA A 191 5.73 -8.79 -17.53
CA ALA A 191 6.64 -7.94 -16.80
C ALA A 191 8.12 -8.36 -17.00
N GLU A 192 8.40 -9.67 -16.93
CA GLU A 192 9.77 -10.20 -17.14
C GLU A 192 10.27 -9.91 -18.57
N LEU A 193 9.39 -10.01 -19.57
CA LEU A 193 9.72 -9.66 -20.96
C LEU A 193 9.99 -8.16 -21.12
N ALA A 194 9.10 -7.31 -20.55
CA ALA A 194 9.19 -5.86 -20.68
C ALA A 194 10.36 -5.27 -19.90
N THR A 195 10.61 -5.73 -18.68
CA THR A 195 11.64 -5.19 -17.80
C THR A 195 13.01 -5.88 -17.96
N GLY A 196 13.00 -7.12 -18.38
CA GLY A 196 14.20 -7.95 -18.51
C GLY A 196 14.73 -8.52 -17.19
N TRP A 197 13.97 -8.43 -16.11
CA TRP A 197 14.28 -9.07 -14.82
C TRP A 197 13.03 -9.63 -14.15
N LYS A 198 13.20 -10.49 -13.14
CA LYS A 198 12.09 -11.04 -12.34
C LYS A 198 11.55 -9.94 -11.42
N SER A 199 10.48 -9.29 -11.84
CA SER A 199 9.94 -8.08 -11.22
C SER A 199 8.59 -8.25 -10.52
N VAL A 200 7.92 -9.41 -10.70
CA VAL A 200 6.59 -9.68 -10.14
C VAL A 200 6.57 -11.02 -9.39
N LEU A 201 5.97 -11.02 -8.20
CA LEU A 201 5.61 -12.21 -7.42
C LEU A 201 4.09 -12.32 -7.28
N LEU A 202 3.60 -13.49 -6.86
CA LEU A 202 2.18 -13.81 -6.81
C LEU A 202 1.71 -14.14 -5.38
N HIS A 203 0.64 -13.46 -4.92
CA HIS A 203 -0.14 -13.83 -3.75
C HIS A 203 -1.53 -14.32 -4.17
N ALA A 204 -1.69 -15.64 -4.24
CA ALA A 204 -2.95 -16.23 -4.65
C ALA A 204 -4.03 -16.12 -3.57
N GLN A 205 -5.27 -15.86 -4.00
CA GLN A 205 -6.43 -15.81 -3.13
C GLN A 205 -6.75 -17.18 -2.55
N VAL A 206 -7.17 -17.20 -1.28
CA VAL A 206 -7.86 -18.33 -0.67
C VAL A 206 -9.07 -17.82 0.12
N LEU A 207 -10.22 -18.40 -0.13
CA LEU A 207 -11.48 -18.10 0.56
C LEU A 207 -12.02 -19.37 1.22
N PRO A 208 -11.44 -19.84 2.33
CA PRO A 208 -11.71 -21.16 2.90
C PRO A 208 -13.14 -21.33 3.43
N ASN A 209 -13.83 -20.20 3.65
CA ASN A 209 -15.21 -20.12 4.10
C ASN A 209 -16.23 -19.95 2.97
N TYR A 210 -15.81 -19.91 1.71
CA TYR A 210 -16.67 -19.71 0.54
C TYR A 210 -16.87 -21.04 -0.20
N GLY A 211 -18.11 -21.50 -0.26
CA GLY A 211 -18.41 -22.82 -0.82
C GLY A 211 -17.89 -23.98 0.04
N SER A 212 -17.22 -24.95 -0.55
CA SER A 212 -16.65 -26.11 0.14
C SER A 212 -15.20 -25.85 0.56
N LEU A 213 -14.89 -26.10 1.84
CA LEU A 213 -13.51 -26.05 2.34
C LEU A 213 -12.60 -27.02 1.57
N ALA A 214 -13.06 -28.25 1.32
CA ALA A 214 -12.29 -29.25 0.58
C ALA A 214 -11.92 -28.74 -0.82
N ALA A 215 -12.87 -28.19 -1.55
CA ALA A 215 -12.61 -27.63 -2.88
C ALA A 215 -11.62 -26.46 -2.87
N ASN A 216 -11.66 -25.61 -1.83
CA ASN A 216 -10.69 -24.53 -1.66
C ASN A 216 -9.28 -25.05 -1.36
N LEU A 217 -9.16 -26.09 -0.54
CA LEU A 217 -7.85 -26.72 -0.24
C LEU A 217 -7.26 -27.42 -1.47
N GLU A 218 -8.10 -28.08 -2.29
CA GLU A 218 -7.69 -28.64 -3.57
C GLU A 218 -7.26 -27.55 -4.58
N GLU A 219 -7.97 -26.42 -4.59
CA GLU A 219 -7.58 -25.25 -5.42
C GLU A 219 -6.21 -24.70 -5.01
N MET A 220 -5.91 -24.64 -3.72
CA MET A 220 -4.57 -24.29 -3.25
C MET A 220 -3.50 -25.25 -3.83
N GLU A 221 -3.77 -26.55 -3.86
CA GLU A 221 -2.84 -27.53 -4.45
C GLU A 221 -2.69 -27.33 -5.95
N ARG A 222 -3.79 -27.14 -6.68
CA ARG A 222 -3.73 -26.86 -8.13
C ARG A 222 -2.92 -25.61 -8.43
N ASN A 223 -3.16 -24.53 -7.70
CA ASN A 223 -2.47 -23.26 -7.88
C ASN A 223 -0.98 -23.38 -7.53
N ALA A 224 -0.63 -24.05 -6.42
CA ALA A 224 0.76 -24.26 -6.01
C ALA A 224 1.56 -25.11 -7.00
N ARG A 225 0.92 -26.09 -7.68
CA ARG A 225 1.56 -26.90 -8.73
C ARG A 225 1.73 -26.15 -10.05
N ARG A 226 0.79 -25.26 -10.36
CA ARG A 226 0.72 -24.60 -11.67
C ARG A 226 1.45 -23.28 -11.73
N TYR A 227 1.48 -22.52 -10.62
CA TYR A 227 1.99 -21.15 -10.58
C TYR A 227 3.04 -20.98 -9.47
N PRO A 228 4.00 -20.07 -9.65
CA PRO A 228 5.05 -19.79 -8.65
C PRO A 228 4.55 -18.94 -7.48
N ILE A 229 3.51 -19.43 -6.80
CA ILE A 229 2.88 -18.74 -5.66
C ILE A 229 3.91 -18.54 -4.54
N LYS A 230 3.97 -17.34 -3.97
CA LYS A 230 4.88 -16.97 -2.88
C LYS A 230 4.18 -16.78 -1.54
N ALA A 231 2.89 -16.46 -1.56
CA ALA A 231 2.07 -16.35 -0.36
C ALA A 231 0.59 -16.57 -0.69
N TRP A 232 -0.19 -16.80 0.35
CA TRP A 232 -1.64 -16.91 0.29
C TRP A 232 -2.28 -15.62 0.78
N LYS A 233 -3.17 -15.01 -0.02
CA LYS A 233 -3.94 -13.83 0.35
C LYS A 233 -5.32 -14.23 0.83
N VAL A 234 -5.68 -13.77 2.02
CA VAL A 234 -6.97 -14.08 2.66
C VAL A 234 -7.68 -12.83 3.19
N PHE A 235 -9.00 -12.93 3.26
CA PHE A 235 -9.93 -11.90 3.72
C PHE A 235 -10.86 -12.53 4.76
N THR A 236 -10.60 -12.32 6.04
CA THR A 236 -11.36 -12.97 7.13
C THR A 236 -12.77 -12.39 7.30
N HIS A 237 -13.01 -11.20 6.77
CA HIS A 237 -14.33 -10.56 6.74
C HIS A 237 -15.13 -10.83 5.45
N PHE A 238 -14.53 -11.49 4.46
CA PHE A 238 -15.21 -11.94 3.25
C PHE A 238 -15.88 -13.30 3.50
N PRO A 239 -17.07 -13.61 2.95
CA PRO A 239 -17.84 -12.76 2.04
C PRO A 239 -18.89 -11.88 2.72
N ASP A 240 -19.15 -11.98 4.01
CA ASP A 240 -20.20 -11.23 4.71
C ASP A 240 -20.11 -9.73 4.44
N ALA A 241 -18.91 -9.20 4.54
CA ALA A 241 -18.65 -7.78 4.37
C ALA A 241 -18.80 -7.29 2.92
N PHE A 242 -18.85 -8.21 1.94
CA PHE A 242 -18.95 -7.91 0.49
C PHE A 242 -20.29 -8.37 -0.11
N GLY A 243 -21.30 -8.62 0.73
CA GLY A 243 -22.64 -8.98 0.27
C GLY A 243 -22.78 -10.37 -0.38
N SER A 244 -21.74 -11.19 -0.34
CA SER A 244 -21.78 -12.55 -0.85
C SER A 244 -22.24 -13.54 0.22
N PRO A 245 -22.93 -14.65 -0.12
CA PRO A 245 -23.34 -15.63 0.86
C PRO A 245 -22.14 -16.32 1.50
N GLY A 246 -22.13 -16.35 2.81
CA GLY A 246 -21.09 -16.98 3.63
C GLY A 246 -20.95 -16.27 4.96
N ARG A 247 -20.12 -16.81 5.82
CA ARG A 247 -19.82 -16.22 7.12
C ARG A 247 -18.38 -15.78 7.18
N ALA A 248 -18.10 -14.66 7.81
CA ALA A 248 -16.75 -14.30 8.22
C ALA A 248 -16.10 -15.44 9.01
N TRP A 249 -14.79 -15.44 9.10
CA TRP A 249 -14.01 -16.49 9.75
C TRP A 249 -12.80 -15.90 10.51
N ARG A 250 -12.05 -16.73 11.17
CA ARG A 250 -10.86 -16.32 11.91
C ARG A 250 -9.70 -17.26 11.64
N LEU A 251 -8.50 -16.73 11.60
CA LEU A 251 -7.26 -17.52 11.46
C LEU A 251 -7.03 -18.46 12.65
N ASP A 252 -7.45 -18.05 13.85
CA ASP A 252 -7.24 -18.76 15.11
C ASP A 252 -8.39 -19.71 15.51
N ASP A 253 -9.42 -19.83 14.69
CA ASP A 253 -10.64 -20.63 14.96
C ASP A 253 -11.24 -20.45 16.37
N ALA A 254 -11.00 -19.29 16.99
CA ALA A 254 -11.33 -19.07 18.40
C ALA A 254 -12.81 -18.78 18.67
N ASP A 255 -13.58 -18.37 17.66
CA ASP A 255 -15.02 -18.12 17.82
C ASP A 255 -15.83 -19.35 17.37
N PRO A 256 -16.47 -20.10 18.31
CA PRO A 256 -17.20 -21.32 17.97
C PRO A 256 -18.46 -21.07 17.10
N ARG A 257 -18.89 -19.82 16.96
CA ARG A 257 -20.04 -19.44 16.14
C ARG A 257 -19.68 -19.28 14.66
N LEU A 258 -18.38 -19.24 14.34
CA LEU A 258 -17.85 -19.07 12.99
C LEU A 258 -17.41 -20.41 12.38
N PRO A 259 -17.31 -20.49 11.06
CA PRO A 259 -16.69 -21.64 10.40
C PRO A 259 -15.26 -21.88 10.90
N ARG A 260 -14.96 -23.11 11.28
CA ARG A 260 -13.61 -23.53 11.70
C ARG A 260 -12.79 -23.94 10.48
N VAL A 261 -12.32 -22.97 9.74
CA VAL A 261 -11.58 -23.14 8.48
C VAL A 261 -10.14 -22.63 8.55
N GLY A 262 -9.82 -21.85 9.59
CA GLY A 262 -8.52 -21.19 9.75
C GLY A 262 -7.37 -22.17 9.89
N HIS A 263 -7.49 -23.09 10.84
CA HIS A 263 -6.44 -24.10 11.09
C HIS A 263 -6.27 -25.04 9.89
N ALA A 264 -7.36 -25.49 9.27
CA ALA A 264 -7.29 -26.34 8.08
C ALA A 264 -6.58 -25.65 6.92
N PHE A 265 -6.88 -24.39 6.69
CA PHE A 265 -6.20 -23.55 5.70
C PHE A 265 -4.70 -23.40 6.01
N ILE A 266 -4.34 -23.05 7.26
CA ILE A 266 -2.93 -22.88 7.67
C ILE A 266 -2.15 -24.20 7.53
N GLN A 267 -2.76 -25.32 7.91
CA GLN A 267 -2.14 -26.65 7.75
C GLN A 267 -1.91 -26.98 6.26
N GLN A 268 -2.84 -26.62 5.38
CA GLN A 268 -2.66 -26.81 3.94
C GLN A 268 -1.52 -25.93 3.38
N ALA A 269 -1.44 -24.68 3.80
CA ALA A 269 -0.33 -23.79 3.42
C ALA A 269 1.04 -24.38 3.84
N ARG A 270 1.10 -24.97 5.05
CA ARG A 270 2.30 -25.67 5.55
C ARG A 270 2.65 -26.91 4.73
N ARG A 271 1.64 -27.76 4.39
CA ARG A 271 1.87 -28.97 3.56
C ARG A 271 2.40 -28.60 2.17
N LEU A 272 1.93 -27.49 1.60
CA LEU A 272 2.37 -27.01 0.29
C LEU A 272 3.73 -26.30 0.33
N GLY A 273 4.30 -26.08 1.53
CA GLY A 273 5.58 -25.38 1.69
C GLY A 273 5.50 -23.86 1.47
N ILE A 274 4.31 -23.30 1.22
CA ILE A 274 4.09 -21.86 1.03
C ILE A 274 3.59 -21.29 2.37
N LYS A 275 4.52 -20.96 3.24
CA LYS A 275 4.26 -20.65 4.65
C LYS A 275 4.10 -19.15 4.94
N THR A 276 3.86 -18.31 3.95
CA THR A 276 3.53 -16.90 4.12
C THR A 276 2.05 -16.69 3.86
N ILE A 277 1.35 -16.13 4.85
CA ILE A 277 -0.08 -15.82 4.80
C ILE A 277 -0.26 -14.31 4.95
N CYS A 278 -0.82 -13.69 3.92
CA CYS A 278 -1.13 -12.26 3.88
C CYS A 278 -2.61 -12.08 4.20
N ALA A 279 -2.90 -11.65 5.41
CA ALA A 279 -4.26 -11.45 5.87
C ALA A 279 -4.66 -9.98 5.78
N HIS A 280 -5.74 -9.70 5.05
CA HIS A 280 -6.34 -8.38 5.02
C HIS A 280 -6.90 -8.05 6.40
N LYS A 281 -6.35 -7.04 7.05
CA LYS A 281 -6.68 -6.59 8.40
C LYS A 281 -6.56 -5.07 8.50
N GLY A 282 -7.63 -4.44 8.88
CA GLY A 282 -7.79 -2.99 8.78
C GLY A 282 -8.60 -2.61 7.55
N PHE A 283 -9.01 -1.35 7.45
CA PHE A 283 -9.88 -0.83 6.38
C PHE A 283 -11.08 -1.70 6.02
N GLY A 284 -11.55 -2.50 6.95
CA GLY A 284 -12.63 -3.47 6.74
C GLY A 284 -14.03 -2.89 6.94
N GLY A 285 -14.21 -1.59 6.75
CA GLY A 285 -15.53 -0.95 6.83
C GLY A 285 -16.24 -1.09 8.18
N GLY A 286 -15.48 -1.18 9.27
CA GLY A 286 -16.01 -1.40 10.61
C GLY A 286 -16.29 -2.87 10.96
N SER A 287 -16.03 -3.81 10.03
CA SER A 287 -16.15 -5.23 10.33
C SER A 287 -15.17 -5.66 11.42
N ARG A 288 -15.68 -6.23 12.52
CA ARG A 288 -14.84 -6.77 13.59
C ARG A 288 -13.92 -7.91 13.12
N TYR A 289 -14.24 -8.55 11.99
CA TYR A 289 -13.45 -9.63 11.43
C TYR A 289 -12.27 -9.14 10.59
N ALA A 290 -12.24 -7.87 10.23
CA ALA A 290 -11.07 -7.19 9.71
C ALA A 290 -10.09 -6.77 10.83
N SER A 291 -10.45 -6.96 12.11
CA SER A 291 -9.52 -6.74 13.22
C SER A 291 -8.35 -7.73 13.17
N PRO A 292 -7.11 -7.28 13.49
CA PRO A 292 -5.93 -8.14 13.48
C PRO A 292 -5.81 -9.05 14.73
N GLU A 293 -6.81 -9.11 15.61
CA GLU A 293 -6.73 -9.77 16.91
C GLU A 293 -6.57 -11.29 16.86
N ASP A 294 -6.97 -11.92 15.77
CA ASP A 294 -6.83 -13.37 15.54
C ASP A 294 -5.42 -13.78 15.07
N VAL A 295 -4.67 -12.84 14.48
CA VAL A 295 -3.36 -13.13 13.89
C VAL A 295 -2.31 -13.55 14.94
N PRO A 296 -2.08 -12.82 16.05
CA PRO A 296 -1.05 -13.21 17.01
C PRO A 296 -1.30 -14.56 17.71
N ARG A 297 -2.57 -14.94 17.89
CA ARG A 297 -2.89 -16.26 18.40
C ARG A 297 -2.53 -17.36 17.40
N ALA A 298 -2.95 -17.21 16.15
CA ALA A 298 -2.59 -18.13 15.08
C ALA A 298 -1.06 -18.22 14.91
N ALA A 299 -0.36 -17.09 14.97
CA ALA A 299 1.10 -17.02 14.88
C ALA A 299 1.80 -17.77 16.04
N LYS A 300 1.20 -17.77 17.24
CA LYS A 300 1.70 -18.52 18.37
C LYS A 300 1.52 -20.02 18.22
N GLU A 301 0.39 -20.44 17.64
CA GLU A 301 0.06 -21.85 17.38
C GLU A 301 0.83 -22.41 16.17
N PHE A 302 1.22 -21.57 15.21
CA PHE A 302 1.96 -21.93 14.00
C PHE A 302 3.25 -21.11 13.86
N PRO A 303 4.27 -21.36 14.70
CA PRO A 303 5.49 -20.53 14.73
C PRO A 303 6.38 -20.63 13.50
N ASP A 304 6.15 -21.61 12.63
CA ASP A 304 6.84 -21.80 11.35
C ASP A 304 6.13 -21.12 10.14
N VAL A 305 5.02 -20.40 10.40
CA VAL A 305 4.26 -19.68 9.40
C VAL A 305 4.44 -18.17 9.61
N ASN A 306 4.70 -17.43 8.54
CA ASN A 306 4.77 -15.97 8.53
C ASN A 306 3.38 -15.38 8.29
N PHE A 307 2.91 -14.54 9.22
CA PHE A 307 1.64 -13.85 9.09
C PHE A 307 1.85 -12.37 8.80
N VAL A 308 1.52 -11.95 7.60
CA VAL A 308 1.60 -10.55 7.16
C VAL A 308 0.24 -9.90 7.36
N VAL A 309 0.18 -8.95 8.28
CA VAL A 309 -1.01 -8.14 8.59
C VAL A 309 -1.07 -6.99 7.60
N TYR A 310 -1.86 -7.15 6.53
CA TYR A 310 -2.05 -6.10 5.55
C TYR A 310 -2.69 -4.87 6.19
N HIS A 311 -2.27 -3.70 5.76
CA HIS A 311 -2.65 -2.40 6.33
C HIS A 311 -2.30 -2.26 7.82
N SER A 312 -1.43 -3.12 8.37
CA SER A 312 -1.03 -3.11 9.78
C SER A 312 -2.20 -3.15 10.78
N GLY A 313 -3.40 -3.55 10.33
CA GLY A 313 -4.63 -3.47 11.12
C GLY A 313 -5.13 -2.04 11.35
N TYR A 314 -4.68 -1.07 10.56
CA TYR A 314 -5.09 0.33 10.65
C TYR A 314 -6.57 0.50 10.29
N GLU A 315 -7.26 1.37 11.05
CA GLU A 315 -8.64 1.78 10.76
C GLU A 315 -8.74 3.29 10.78
N ARG A 316 -9.44 3.82 9.79
CA ARG A 316 -9.65 5.26 9.70
C ARG A 316 -10.89 5.74 10.45
N THR A 317 -11.85 4.86 10.73
CA THR A 317 -13.05 5.15 11.48
C THR A 317 -12.72 5.21 12.97
N GLY A 318 -12.49 6.41 13.49
CA GLY A 318 -12.16 6.57 14.91
C GLY A 318 -11.23 7.75 15.17
N PRO A 319 -10.76 7.90 16.42
CA PRO A 319 -9.81 8.94 16.77
C PRO A 319 -8.47 8.73 16.03
N ARG A 320 -7.75 9.84 15.84
CA ARG A 320 -6.43 9.82 15.22
C ARG A 320 -5.50 8.86 15.95
N GLU A 321 -4.62 8.19 15.20
CA GLU A 321 -3.56 7.39 15.79
C GLU A 321 -2.70 8.26 16.73
N GLY A 322 -2.44 7.74 17.91
CA GLY A 322 -1.59 8.36 18.92
C GLY A 322 -0.68 7.31 19.53
N ALA A 323 -0.05 7.66 20.64
CA ALA A 323 0.72 6.71 21.42
C ALA A 323 -0.16 5.55 21.93
N TYR A 324 0.43 4.36 22.08
CA TYR A 324 -0.27 3.22 22.68
C TYR A 324 -0.54 3.49 24.16
N THR A 325 -1.80 3.39 24.56
CA THR A 325 -2.28 3.52 25.95
C THR A 325 -3.32 2.44 26.24
N ALA A 326 -3.62 2.20 27.51
CA ALA A 326 -4.71 1.29 27.91
C ALA A 326 -6.07 1.75 27.37
N ALA A 327 -6.31 3.07 27.34
CA ALA A 327 -7.58 3.65 26.89
C ALA A 327 -7.84 3.45 25.38
N ASN A 328 -6.79 3.40 24.55
CA ASN A 328 -6.92 3.24 23.10
C ASN A 328 -6.41 1.88 22.58
N ALA A 329 -6.20 0.92 23.47
CA ALA A 329 -5.68 -0.41 23.15
C ALA A 329 -6.54 -1.20 22.13
N HIS A 330 -7.81 -0.82 22.01
CA HIS A 330 -8.80 -1.44 21.10
C HIS A 330 -8.99 -0.69 19.79
N LEU A 331 -8.18 0.33 19.48
CA LEU A 331 -8.32 1.18 18.29
C LEU A 331 -7.15 0.99 17.32
N GLY A 332 -7.42 1.10 16.03
CA GLY A 332 -6.44 1.12 14.96
C GLY A 332 -5.34 0.05 15.09
N ILE A 333 -4.10 0.44 14.89
CA ILE A 333 -2.92 -0.43 15.02
C ILE A 333 -2.74 -0.97 16.46
N ASN A 334 -3.28 -0.27 17.47
CA ASN A 334 -3.13 -0.70 18.85
C ASN A 334 -3.78 -2.06 19.11
N ARG A 335 -4.82 -2.45 18.34
CA ARG A 335 -5.45 -3.78 18.39
C ARG A 335 -4.42 -4.90 18.12
N LEU A 336 -3.58 -4.70 17.09
CA LEU A 336 -2.50 -5.65 16.78
C LEU A 336 -1.50 -5.75 17.94
N ILE A 337 -1.05 -4.59 18.44
CA ILE A 337 -0.10 -4.52 19.56
C ILE A 337 -0.69 -5.21 20.81
N THR A 338 -1.95 -4.93 21.13
CA THR A 338 -2.67 -5.53 22.27
C THR A 338 -2.75 -7.04 22.13
N ALA A 339 -3.11 -7.54 20.96
CA ALA A 339 -3.19 -8.97 20.69
C ALA A 339 -1.81 -9.64 20.75
N MET A 340 -0.75 -9.02 20.18
CA MET A 340 0.62 -9.51 20.29
C MET A 340 1.05 -9.64 21.75
N ARG A 341 0.78 -8.63 22.59
CA ARG A 341 1.10 -8.66 24.02
C ARG A 341 0.30 -9.73 24.76
N ARG A 342 -1.01 -9.86 24.48
CA ARG A 342 -1.90 -10.88 25.07
C ARG A 342 -1.39 -12.30 24.79
N HIS A 343 -0.98 -12.57 23.56
CA HIS A 343 -0.51 -13.88 23.14
C HIS A 343 1.01 -14.07 23.26
N ARG A 344 1.72 -13.09 23.86
CA ARG A 344 3.18 -13.15 24.08
C ARG A 344 3.97 -13.34 22.78
N VAL A 345 3.53 -12.73 21.69
CA VAL A 345 4.29 -12.64 20.45
C VAL A 345 5.23 -11.44 20.58
N ARG A 346 6.53 -11.72 20.53
CA ARG A 346 7.57 -10.68 20.68
C ARG A 346 7.85 -9.97 19.37
N PRO A 347 8.41 -8.74 19.40
CA PRO A 347 8.91 -8.07 18.20
C PRO A 347 9.86 -8.98 17.40
N ASN A 348 9.83 -8.84 16.07
CA ASN A 348 10.64 -9.60 15.12
C ASN A 348 10.41 -11.13 15.14
N GLN A 349 9.25 -11.60 15.63
CA GLN A 349 8.80 -12.98 15.44
C GLN A 349 8.10 -13.14 14.09
N ASN A 350 7.13 -14.01 13.98
CA ASN A 350 6.45 -14.39 12.75
C ASN A 350 5.16 -13.57 12.43
N VAL A 351 4.98 -12.41 13.05
CA VAL A 351 3.93 -11.44 12.74
C VAL A 351 4.58 -10.21 12.09
N TYR A 352 4.09 -9.85 10.93
CA TYR A 352 4.59 -8.72 10.13
C TYR A 352 3.50 -7.70 9.92
N ALA A 353 3.85 -6.42 9.93
CA ALA A 353 2.96 -5.30 9.65
C ALA A 353 3.29 -4.71 8.27
N GLU A 354 2.28 -4.60 7.41
CA GLU A 354 2.43 -4.11 6.05
C GLU A 354 1.80 -2.71 5.93
N LEU A 355 2.40 -1.83 5.11
CA LEU A 355 2.10 -0.40 5.07
C LEU A 355 1.11 0.03 3.96
N GLY A 356 0.63 -0.88 3.12
CA GLY A 356 -0.31 -0.57 2.03
C GLY A 356 -1.53 0.20 2.52
N SER A 357 -1.98 1.18 1.79
CA SER A 357 -2.99 2.18 2.17
C SER A 357 -2.70 2.91 3.49
N THR A 358 -2.05 2.28 4.45
CA THR A 358 -1.73 2.88 5.76
C THR A 358 -0.79 4.06 5.59
N TRP A 359 0.34 3.87 4.89
CA TRP A 359 1.27 4.97 4.63
C TRP A 359 0.63 6.08 3.82
N TRP A 360 -0.07 5.75 2.75
CA TRP A 360 -0.85 6.70 1.97
C TRP A 360 -1.77 7.57 2.84
N THR A 361 -2.49 6.94 3.78
CA THR A 361 -3.45 7.63 4.63
C THR A 361 -2.79 8.58 5.62
N VAL A 362 -1.63 8.20 6.20
CA VAL A 362 -0.98 8.98 7.26
C VAL A 362 0.14 9.90 6.76
N MET A 363 0.68 9.70 5.56
CA MET A 363 1.82 10.48 5.06
C MET A 363 1.56 11.99 4.95
N ARG A 364 0.32 12.43 5.07
CA ARG A 364 -0.08 13.85 5.06
C ARG A 364 -0.23 14.46 6.45
N ASP A 365 -0.19 13.63 7.50
CA ASP A 365 -0.20 14.06 8.91
C ASP A 365 1.06 13.52 9.61
N PRO A 366 2.11 14.35 9.73
CA PRO A 366 3.41 13.87 10.21
C PRO A 366 3.36 13.34 11.65
N THR A 367 2.43 13.80 12.48
CA THR A 367 2.27 13.30 13.84
C THR A 367 1.65 11.89 13.84
N GLN A 368 0.60 11.67 13.06
CA GLN A 368 0.03 10.32 12.91
C GLN A 368 1.02 9.34 12.27
N ALA A 369 1.70 9.77 11.22
CA ALA A 369 2.73 8.97 10.55
C ALA A 369 3.82 8.53 11.55
N ALA A 370 4.29 9.46 12.39
CA ALA A 370 5.28 9.16 13.42
C ALA A 370 4.78 8.17 14.48
N HIS A 371 3.53 8.30 14.93
CA HIS A 371 2.94 7.34 15.86
C HIS A 371 2.73 5.97 15.23
N VAL A 372 2.26 5.91 13.98
CA VAL A 372 2.11 4.65 13.23
C VAL A 372 3.45 3.94 13.11
N LEU A 373 4.44 4.59 12.48
CA LEU A 373 5.75 3.99 12.26
C LEU A 373 6.50 3.70 13.56
N GLY A 374 6.47 4.63 14.52
CA GLY A 374 7.11 4.45 15.82
C GLY A 374 6.56 3.26 16.61
N LYS A 375 5.24 3.08 16.62
CA LYS A 375 4.59 1.91 17.24
C LYS A 375 4.94 0.61 16.54
N LEU A 376 4.89 0.59 15.21
CA LEU A 376 5.21 -0.61 14.44
C LEU A 376 6.67 -1.03 14.65
N LEU A 377 7.61 -0.08 14.58
CA LEU A 377 9.03 -0.35 14.85
C LEU A 377 9.28 -0.86 16.26
N ARG A 378 8.58 -0.29 17.26
CA ARG A 378 8.77 -0.65 18.67
C ARG A 378 8.14 -2.00 19.02
N TYR A 379 6.92 -2.26 18.58
CA TYR A 379 6.09 -3.35 19.08
C TYR A 379 6.00 -4.55 18.13
N VAL A 380 6.03 -4.32 16.82
CA VAL A 380 6.09 -5.41 15.82
C VAL A 380 7.54 -5.76 15.50
N GLY A 381 8.41 -4.76 15.52
CA GLY A 381 9.85 -4.91 15.33
C GLY A 381 10.35 -4.36 13.99
N GLU A 382 11.56 -3.82 13.99
CA GLU A 382 12.12 -3.16 12.82
C GLU A 382 12.41 -4.12 11.64
N ASP A 383 12.50 -5.42 11.91
CA ASP A 383 12.68 -6.45 10.89
C ASP A 383 11.34 -6.95 10.32
N ASN A 384 10.22 -6.55 10.91
CA ASN A 384 8.90 -7.07 10.58
C ASN A 384 7.93 -6.00 10.08
N VAL A 385 8.41 -4.80 9.75
CA VAL A 385 7.63 -3.81 9.00
C VAL A 385 7.96 -3.95 7.52
N LEU A 386 6.94 -4.15 6.69
CA LEU A 386 7.06 -4.39 5.25
C LEU A 386 6.48 -3.21 4.45
N TRP A 387 7.16 -2.84 3.40
CA TRP A 387 6.68 -1.87 2.43
C TRP A 387 5.60 -2.48 1.55
N GLY A 388 4.49 -1.80 1.44
CA GLY A 388 3.42 -2.03 0.48
C GLY A 388 2.72 -0.72 0.20
N THR A 389 2.18 -0.53 -0.97
CA THR A 389 1.53 0.71 -1.36
C THR A 389 0.04 0.59 -1.60
N ASP A 390 -0.42 -0.62 -1.91
CA ASP A 390 -1.81 -0.86 -2.34
C ASP A 390 -2.16 -0.11 -3.64
N CYS A 391 -1.13 0.22 -4.44
CA CYS A 391 -1.31 0.73 -5.79
C CYS A 391 -1.79 -0.42 -6.70
N ILE A 392 -2.62 -0.15 -7.66
CA ILE A 392 -2.73 1.00 -8.58
C ILE A 392 -3.75 2.10 -8.17
N PHE A 393 -4.58 1.91 -7.16
CA PHE A 393 -5.64 2.89 -6.79
C PHE A 393 -5.09 4.30 -6.55
N TYR A 394 -3.88 4.40 -6.03
CA TYR A 394 -3.20 5.67 -5.75
C TYR A 394 -2.31 6.15 -6.92
N GLY A 395 -2.37 5.49 -8.09
CA GLY A 395 -1.49 5.73 -9.22
C GLY A 395 -0.07 5.23 -8.97
N SER A 396 0.93 5.82 -9.63
CA SER A 396 2.32 5.42 -9.40
C SER A 396 2.74 5.58 -7.93
N PRO A 397 3.44 4.59 -7.34
CA PRO A 397 3.90 4.63 -5.94
C PRO A 397 5.07 5.58 -5.67
N GLN A 398 5.59 6.30 -6.67
CA GLN A 398 6.81 7.10 -6.53
C GLN A 398 6.73 8.18 -5.45
N ASP A 399 5.59 8.85 -5.35
CA ASP A 399 5.38 9.89 -4.34
C ASP A 399 5.38 9.33 -2.91
N GLN A 400 4.79 8.16 -2.71
CA GLN A 400 4.82 7.46 -1.44
C GLN A 400 6.25 7.07 -1.05
N ILE A 401 7.06 6.58 -2.01
CA ILE A 401 8.47 6.23 -1.80
C ILE A 401 9.29 7.48 -1.45
N GLN A 402 9.11 8.57 -2.17
CA GLN A 402 9.84 9.84 -1.94
C GLN A 402 9.47 10.45 -0.59
N ALA A 403 8.18 10.50 -0.26
CA ALA A 403 7.71 10.99 1.03
C ALA A 403 8.27 10.14 2.19
N PHE A 404 8.33 8.80 2.04
CA PHE A 404 8.90 7.92 3.05
C PHE A 404 10.41 8.11 3.22
N ARG A 405 11.16 8.32 2.13
CA ARG A 405 12.60 8.61 2.18
C ARG A 405 12.92 9.87 2.97
N ALA A 406 12.13 10.92 2.76
CA ALA A 406 12.34 12.20 3.45
C ALA A 406 11.80 12.19 4.89
N PHE A 407 10.87 11.29 5.25
CA PHE A 407 10.18 11.31 6.53
C PHE A 407 11.10 10.93 7.70
N HIS A 408 10.88 11.58 8.86
CA HIS A 408 11.53 11.25 10.13
C HIS A 408 10.52 11.28 11.29
N ILE A 409 10.81 10.53 12.34
CA ILE A 409 10.11 10.59 13.64
C ILE A 409 10.86 11.61 14.49
N SER A 410 10.15 12.55 15.14
CA SER A 410 10.78 13.60 15.93
C SER A 410 11.52 13.03 17.13
N PRO A 411 12.64 13.69 17.58
CA PRO A 411 13.35 13.29 18.78
C PRO A 411 12.46 13.24 20.03
N GLU A 412 11.49 14.16 20.13
CA GLU A 412 10.56 14.23 21.25
C GLU A 412 9.69 12.96 21.35
N LEU A 413 9.20 12.45 20.22
CA LEU A 413 8.43 11.21 20.24
C LEU A 413 9.32 9.98 20.46
N GLN A 414 10.56 10.01 19.96
CA GLN A 414 11.53 8.96 20.22
C GLN A 414 11.81 8.84 21.72
N GLU A 415 12.10 9.95 22.38
CA GLU A 415 12.38 10.01 23.82
C GLU A 415 11.13 9.66 24.64
N ARG A 416 10.01 10.34 24.38
CA ARG A 416 8.79 10.21 25.17
C ARG A 416 8.15 8.83 25.09
N TYR A 417 8.19 8.18 23.93
CA TYR A 417 7.50 6.93 23.69
C TYR A 417 8.45 5.75 23.41
N GLY A 418 9.76 5.97 23.42
CA GLY A 418 10.75 4.96 23.09
C GLY A 418 10.62 4.46 21.65
N TYR A 419 10.22 5.34 20.71
CA TYR A 419 10.15 4.99 19.31
C TYR A 419 11.55 4.94 18.71
N PRO A 420 11.89 3.88 17.95
CA PRO A 420 13.15 3.87 17.24
C PRO A 420 13.22 4.97 16.17
N ALA A 421 14.37 5.64 16.04
CA ALA A 421 14.61 6.59 14.97
C ALA A 421 14.46 5.91 13.60
N LEU A 422 13.85 6.59 12.64
CA LEU A 422 13.73 6.11 11.26
C LEU A 422 15.01 6.39 10.47
N THR A 423 16.09 5.68 10.81
CA THR A 423 17.41 5.83 10.18
C THR A 423 17.42 5.40 8.72
N PRO A 424 18.38 5.83 7.90
CA PRO A 424 18.53 5.35 6.52
C PRO A 424 18.57 3.81 6.41
N TRP A 425 19.21 3.13 7.38
CA TRP A 425 19.24 1.68 7.42
C TRP A 425 17.87 1.06 7.66
N ARG A 426 17.09 1.59 8.64
CA ARG A 426 15.72 1.12 8.90
C ARG A 426 14.79 1.38 7.70
N LYS A 427 14.95 2.52 7.02
CA LYS A 427 14.21 2.79 5.77
C LYS A 427 14.52 1.73 4.70
N ARG A 428 15.78 1.37 4.50
CA ARG A 428 16.17 0.29 3.57
C ARG A 428 15.59 -1.07 3.96
N LYS A 429 15.55 -1.38 5.26
CA LYS A 429 14.90 -2.59 5.76
C LYS A 429 13.41 -2.61 5.40
N ILE A 430 12.69 -1.56 5.72
CA ILE A 430 11.25 -1.43 5.46
C ILE A 430 10.98 -1.45 3.95
N LEU A 431 11.67 -0.63 3.17
CA LEU A 431 11.45 -0.52 1.72
C LEU A 431 11.67 -1.82 0.95
N GLY A 432 12.49 -2.75 1.45
CA GLY A 432 12.69 -3.99 0.69
C GLY A 432 13.40 -5.12 1.39
N LEU A 433 14.36 -4.88 2.28
CA LEU A 433 15.19 -5.97 2.82
C LEU A 433 14.40 -6.91 3.73
N ASN A 434 13.43 -6.39 4.50
CA ASN A 434 12.55 -7.21 5.33
C ASN A 434 11.70 -8.14 4.47
N ALA A 435 11.06 -7.61 3.43
CA ALA A 435 10.30 -8.40 2.47
C ALA A 435 11.19 -9.42 1.76
N ALA A 436 12.38 -9.02 1.32
CA ALA A 436 13.34 -9.93 0.69
C ALA A 436 13.63 -11.16 1.56
N ARG A 437 13.80 -10.96 2.86
CA ARG A 437 13.98 -12.05 3.84
C ARG A 437 12.75 -12.95 3.95
N VAL A 438 11.56 -12.38 4.08
CA VAL A 438 10.30 -13.13 4.21
C VAL A 438 10.01 -14.00 3.00
N TYR A 439 10.24 -13.45 1.80
CA TYR A 439 9.93 -14.12 0.54
C TYR A 439 11.11 -14.92 -0.06
N GLY A 440 12.24 -14.98 0.65
CA GLY A 440 13.43 -15.68 0.17
C GLY A 440 14.01 -15.09 -1.12
N VAL A 441 13.93 -13.77 -1.28
CA VAL A 441 14.39 -13.06 -2.47
C VAL A 441 15.81 -12.53 -2.25
N GLN A 442 16.65 -12.64 -3.28
CA GLN A 442 17.99 -12.05 -3.28
C GLN A 442 17.95 -10.70 -4.01
N PRO A 443 18.08 -9.54 -3.33
CA PRO A 443 17.94 -8.22 -3.96
C PRO A 443 18.82 -8.01 -5.19
N LYS A 444 20.02 -8.56 -5.20
CA LYS A 444 20.96 -8.44 -6.33
C LYS A 444 20.44 -9.05 -7.64
N ARG A 445 19.49 -10.00 -7.59
CA ARG A 445 18.92 -10.68 -8.75
C ARG A 445 17.71 -9.95 -9.34
N HIS A 446 17.23 -8.91 -8.65
CA HIS A 446 16.03 -8.14 -9.02
C HIS A 446 16.38 -6.68 -9.29
N ARG A 447 17.51 -6.44 -9.94
CA ARG A 447 17.90 -5.09 -10.33
C ARG A 447 17.39 -4.77 -11.73
N ALA A 448 16.81 -3.58 -11.87
CA ALA A 448 16.48 -3.03 -13.17
C ALA A 448 17.70 -3.03 -14.09
N ARG A 449 17.50 -3.34 -15.36
CA ARG A 449 18.55 -3.21 -16.39
C ARG A 449 18.86 -1.75 -16.71
N PHE A 450 17.90 -0.88 -16.47
CA PHE A 450 18.07 0.55 -16.65
C PHE A 450 18.86 1.16 -15.49
N THR A 451 19.79 2.02 -15.81
CA THR A 451 20.43 2.89 -14.84
C THR A 451 19.40 3.90 -14.33
N ARG A 452 19.66 4.48 -13.18
CA ARG A 452 18.81 5.56 -12.65
C ARG A 452 18.68 6.71 -13.64
N ARG A 453 19.75 7.11 -14.29
CA ARG A 453 19.75 8.19 -15.28
C ARG A 453 18.83 7.87 -16.45
N GLU A 454 18.88 6.66 -16.98
CA GLU A 454 17.98 6.20 -18.04
C GLU A 454 16.51 6.24 -17.58
N LEU A 455 16.21 5.80 -16.35
CA LEU A 455 14.85 5.90 -15.80
C LEU A 455 14.40 7.35 -15.60
N GLU A 456 15.27 8.25 -15.16
CA GLU A 456 14.95 9.69 -15.07
C GLU A 456 14.71 10.30 -16.46
N GLU A 457 15.48 9.94 -17.47
CA GLU A 457 15.30 10.36 -18.86
C GLU A 457 13.96 9.83 -19.43
N ILE A 458 13.65 8.54 -19.21
CA ILE A 458 12.37 7.93 -19.61
C ILE A 458 11.21 8.67 -18.93
N ARG A 459 11.25 8.88 -17.63
CA ARG A 459 10.22 9.61 -16.86
C ARG A 459 10.05 11.04 -17.38
N GLY A 460 11.13 11.70 -17.71
CA GLY A 460 11.10 13.06 -18.30
C GLY A 460 10.43 13.13 -19.65
N SER A 461 10.47 12.04 -20.45
CA SER A 461 9.84 11.96 -21.78
C SER A 461 8.36 11.53 -21.72
N LEU A 462 7.90 10.92 -20.62
CA LEU A 462 6.52 10.46 -20.49
C LEU A 462 5.56 11.64 -20.27
N THR A 463 4.49 11.68 -21.04
CA THR A 463 3.38 12.63 -20.88
C THR A 463 2.35 12.05 -19.91
N PHE A 464 2.65 12.02 -18.62
CA PHE A 464 1.73 11.50 -17.61
C PHE A 464 1.28 12.60 -16.64
N LYS A 465 0.18 12.33 -15.95
CA LYS A 465 -0.33 13.13 -14.82
C LYS A 465 -0.03 12.43 -13.52
N HIS A 466 0.28 13.21 -12.49
CA HIS A 466 0.40 12.72 -11.12
C HIS A 466 -0.99 12.53 -10.51
N GLU A 467 -1.70 11.50 -10.94
CA GLU A 467 -3.11 11.26 -10.61
C GLU A 467 -3.29 10.06 -9.69
N THR A 468 -4.43 10.02 -9.03
CA THR A 468 -4.96 8.87 -8.29
C THR A 468 -6.15 8.30 -9.04
N TYR A 469 -6.36 6.99 -8.95
CA TYR A 469 -7.38 6.30 -9.75
C TYR A 469 -8.57 5.81 -8.91
N GLY A 470 -8.44 5.76 -7.60
CA GLY A 470 -9.51 5.34 -6.70
C GLY A 470 -10.53 6.44 -6.37
N PRO A 471 -11.60 6.09 -5.65
CA PRO A 471 -12.64 7.03 -5.24
C PRO A 471 -12.09 8.16 -4.37
N ARG A 472 -12.61 9.38 -4.57
CA ARG A 472 -12.10 10.62 -3.96
C ARG A 472 -12.98 11.17 -2.83
N ASN A 473 -14.20 10.66 -2.70
CA ASN A 473 -15.19 11.14 -1.71
C ASN A 473 -16.21 10.06 -1.36
N ALA A 474 -17.05 10.35 -0.35
CA ALA A 474 -18.09 9.44 0.13
C ALA A 474 -19.12 9.05 -0.94
N ARG A 475 -19.42 9.94 -1.89
CA ARG A 475 -20.36 9.63 -2.97
C ARG A 475 -19.77 8.59 -3.91
N GLU A 476 -18.52 8.80 -4.37
CA GLU A 476 -17.84 7.87 -5.26
C GLU A 476 -17.61 6.49 -4.60
N VAL A 477 -17.30 6.47 -3.30
CA VAL A 477 -17.22 5.21 -2.54
C VAL A 477 -18.58 4.50 -2.48
N ARG A 478 -19.69 5.23 -2.28
CA ARG A 478 -21.04 4.63 -2.29
C ARG A 478 -21.41 4.10 -3.67
N GLU A 479 -21.19 4.88 -4.73
CA GLU A 479 -21.43 4.46 -6.12
C GLU A 479 -20.66 3.18 -6.44
N LEU A 480 -19.39 3.11 -6.00
CA LEU A 480 -18.57 1.90 -6.12
C LEU A 480 -19.23 0.70 -5.42
N ARG A 481 -19.73 0.88 -4.21
CA ARG A 481 -20.34 -0.18 -3.40
C ARG A 481 -21.68 -0.64 -3.93
N GLU A 482 -22.54 0.27 -4.35
CA GLU A 482 -23.87 -0.01 -4.90
C GLU A 482 -23.78 -0.83 -6.18
N HIS A 483 -22.79 -0.55 -7.04
CA HIS A 483 -22.58 -1.29 -8.29
C HIS A 483 -21.91 -2.65 -8.09
N HIS A 484 -21.29 -2.90 -6.93
CA HIS A 484 -20.58 -4.15 -6.63
C HIS A 484 -21.30 -5.08 -5.64
N GLY A 485 -22.58 -4.83 -5.37
CA GLY A 485 -23.36 -5.69 -4.46
C GLY A 485 -22.91 -5.63 -2.99
N GLY A 486 -22.36 -4.48 -2.57
CA GLY A 486 -22.01 -4.27 -1.17
C GLY A 486 -20.52 -4.45 -0.86
N TRP A 487 -19.69 -3.58 -1.38
CA TRP A 487 -18.37 -3.35 -0.79
C TRP A 487 -18.58 -2.81 0.62
N PRO A 488 -18.00 -3.39 1.69
CA PRO A 488 -18.31 -2.99 3.06
C PRO A 488 -17.88 -1.57 3.33
N GLY A 489 -18.78 -0.83 3.96
CA GLY A 489 -18.61 0.56 4.38
C GLY A 489 -17.78 0.73 5.63
#